data_80043439e8e03115a1db87437dea8b02
#
_entry.id   80043439e8e03115a1db87437dea8b02
#
_cell.length_a   1.000
_cell.length_b   1.000
_cell.length_c   1.000
_cell.angle_alpha   90.00
_cell.angle_beta   90.00
_cell.angle_gamma   90.00
#
_symmetry.space_group_name_H-M   'P 1'
#
loop_
_entity.id
_entity.type
_entity.pdbx_description
1 polymer ?
#
loop_
_entity_poly.entity_id
_entity_poly.type
_entity_poly.pdbx_seq_one_letter_code
_entity_poly.pdbx_strand_id
1 'polypeptide(L)' 'MIIDVLSPLGNIFCLTGICKRTIRDLGLSNEEREEFLTELNAAEDYKAKLEIMRRWFGIVFTGLED' A
#
# COMPACT_ATOMS: atom_id res chain seq x y z
N MET A 1 -6.41 -8.25 -4.71
CA MET A 1 -7.23 -7.25 -3.98
C MET A 1 -7.45 -6.04 -4.88
N ILE A 2 -8.67 -5.55 -4.93
CA ILE A 2 -9.03 -4.36 -5.71
C ILE A 2 -9.56 -3.31 -4.74
N ILE A 3 -9.01 -2.11 -4.79
CA ILE A 3 -9.39 -1.00 -3.92
C ILE A 3 -9.79 0.20 -4.76
N ASP A 4 -10.98 0.73 -4.52
CA ASP A 4 -11.43 1.98 -5.11
C ASP A 4 -10.91 3.14 -4.25
N VAL A 5 -10.01 3.94 -4.80
CA VAL A 5 -9.39 5.04 -4.05
C VAL A 5 -10.37 6.17 -3.73
N LEU A 6 -11.52 6.20 -4.39
CA LEU A 6 -12.58 7.19 -4.09
C LEU A 6 -13.43 6.74 -2.91
N SER A 7 -13.31 5.49 -2.47
CA SER A 7 -14.01 5.00 -1.27
C SER A 7 -13.23 5.42 -0.02
N PRO A 8 -13.81 5.25 1.19
CA PRO A 8 -13.08 5.51 2.43
C PRO A 8 -11.79 4.69 2.57
N LEU A 9 -11.71 3.53 1.89
CA LEU A 9 -10.49 2.71 1.90
C LEU A 9 -9.33 3.37 1.16
N GLY A 10 -9.58 4.39 0.34
CA GLY A 10 -8.55 5.13 -0.36
C GLY A 10 -7.72 6.05 0.54
N ASN A 11 -8.12 6.24 1.79
CA ASN A 11 -7.35 7.03 2.74
C ASN A 11 -6.02 6.35 3.03
N ILE A 12 -4.92 7.13 3.04
CA ILE A 12 -3.58 6.55 3.19
C ILE A 12 -3.40 5.79 4.51
N PHE A 13 -4.06 6.23 5.57
CA PHE A 13 -4.00 5.53 6.86
C PHE A 13 -4.69 4.17 6.78
N CYS A 14 -5.83 4.09 6.08
CA CYS A 14 -6.52 2.82 5.85
C CYS A 14 -5.69 1.90 4.98
N LEU A 15 -5.10 2.43 3.91
CA LEU A 15 -4.25 1.64 3.01
C LEU A 15 -3.01 1.10 3.73
N THR A 16 -2.37 1.92 4.54
CA THR A 16 -1.21 1.50 5.32
C THR A 16 -1.60 0.37 6.29
N GLY A 17 -2.76 0.49 6.92
CA GLY A 17 -3.28 -0.55 7.80
C GLY A 17 -3.52 -1.86 7.07
N ILE A 18 -4.09 -1.80 5.87
CA ILE A 18 -4.31 -2.97 5.02
C ILE A 18 -2.98 -3.64 4.66
N CYS A 19 -1.98 -2.84 4.30
CA CYS A 19 -0.65 -3.36 3.95
C CYS A 19 0.02 -4.03 5.15
N LYS A 20 -0.07 -3.44 6.34
CA LYS A 20 0.49 -4.03 7.56
C LYS A 20 -0.17 -5.37 7.87
N ARG A 21 -1.48 -5.45 7.70
CA ARG A 21 -2.22 -6.69 7.88
C ARG A 21 -1.79 -7.74 6.87
N THR A 22 -1.63 -7.34 5.60
CA THR A 22 -1.19 -8.23 4.53
C THR A 22 0.21 -8.78 4.82
N ILE A 23 1.13 -7.93 5.28
CA ILE A 23 2.47 -8.34 5.69
C ILE A 23 2.40 -9.43 6.74
N ARG A 24 1.56 -9.24 7.74
CA ARG A 24 1.37 -10.22 8.81
C ARG A 24 0.78 -11.53 8.27
N ASP A 25 -0.24 -11.42 7.44
CA ASP A 25 -0.93 -12.60 6.90
C ASP A 25 -0.06 -13.40 5.96
N LEU A 26 0.84 -12.75 5.23
CA LEU A 26 1.80 -13.42 4.34
C LEU A 26 3.03 -13.95 5.08
N GLY A 27 3.21 -13.58 6.34
CA GLY A 27 4.35 -14.02 7.13
C GLY A 27 5.68 -13.41 6.70
N LEU A 28 5.66 -12.17 6.20
CA LEU A 28 6.90 -11.49 5.82
C LEU A 28 7.77 -11.21 7.04
N SER A 29 9.09 -11.22 6.83
CA SER A 29 10.04 -10.96 7.89
C SER A 29 10.00 -9.50 8.35
N ASN A 30 10.57 -9.23 9.54
CA ASN A 30 10.70 -7.86 10.02
C ASN A 30 11.56 -7.01 9.07
N GLU A 31 12.57 -7.60 8.46
CA GLU A 31 13.42 -6.90 7.49
C GLU A 31 12.64 -6.47 6.27
N GLU A 32 11.80 -7.36 5.73
CA GLU A 32 10.95 -7.06 4.59
C GLU A 32 9.92 -5.99 4.93
N ARG A 33 9.34 -6.07 6.13
CA ARG A 33 8.39 -5.09 6.61
C ARG A 33 9.03 -3.70 6.71
N GLU A 34 10.23 -3.62 7.27
CA GLU A 34 10.96 -2.36 7.40
C GLU A 34 11.33 -1.80 6.02
N GLU A 35 11.73 -2.66 5.10
CA GLU A 35 12.05 -2.26 3.74
C GLU A 35 10.83 -1.63 3.05
N PHE A 36 9.67 -2.28 3.15
CA PHE A 36 8.42 -1.74 2.61
C PHE A 36 8.08 -0.38 3.21
N LEU A 37 8.13 -0.27 4.54
CA LEU A 37 7.77 0.98 5.23
C LEU A 37 8.75 2.10 4.88
N THR A 38 10.02 1.78 4.72
CA THR A 38 11.04 2.76 4.31
C THR A 38 10.74 3.30 2.91
N GLU A 39 10.44 2.42 1.96
CA GLU A 39 10.05 2.82 0.62
C GLU A 39 8.80 3.68 0.64
N LEU A 40 7.79 3.25 1.39
CA LEU A 40 6.52 3.96 1.48
C LEU A 40 6.70 5.37 2.04
N ASN A 41 7.49 5.50 3.09
CA ASN A 41 7.74 6.80 3.71
C ASN A 41 8.60 7.72 2.83
N ALA A 42 9.44 7.15 1.98
CA ALA A 42 10.26 7.91 1.05
C ALA A 42 9.46 8.39 -0.17
N ALA A 43 8.29 7.82 -0.43
CA ALA A 43 7.46 8.24 -1.55
C ALA A 43 6.87 9.63 -1.28
N GLU A 44 7.02 10.52 -2.25
CA GLU A 44 6.68 11.93 -2.07
C GLU A 44 5.19 12.24 -2.17
N ASP A 45 4.44 11.45 -2.92
CA ASP A 45 3.02 11.71 -3.13
C ASP A 45 2.18 10.45 -3.03
N TYR A 46 0.86 10.65 -3.06
CA TYR A 46 -0.10 9.57 -2.92
C TYR A 46 0.05 8.50 -4.02
N LYS A 47 0.19 8.94 -5.28
CA LYS A 47 0.33 8.00 -6.41
C LYS A 47 1.58 7.15 -6.29
N ALA A 48 2.70 7.75 -5.85
CA ALA A 48 3.94 7.01 -5.63
C ALA A 48 3.76 5.95 -4.54
N LYS A 49 3.02 6.28 -3.48
CA LYS A 49 2.72 5.31 -2.40
C LYS A 49 1.87 4.16 -2.92
N LEU A 50 0.86 4.44 -3.75
CA LEU A 50 0.03 3.40 -4.35
C LEU A 50 0.84 2.48 -5.24
N GLU A 51 1.79 3.03 -6.00
CA GLU A 51 2.65 2.22 -6.88
C GLU A 51 3.53 1.26 -6.08
N ILE A 52 4.03 1.68 -4.93
CA ILE A 52 4.80 0.83 -4.03
C ILE A 52 3.93 -0.31 -3.51
N MET A 53 2.71 -0.01 -3.08
CA MET A 53 1.76 -1.02 -2.61
C MET A 53 1.42 -2.02 -3.70
N ARG A 54 1.24 -1.54 -4.94
CA ARG A 54 0.97 -2.39 -6.09
C ARG A 54 2.13 -3.35 -6.36
N ARG A 55 3.36 -2.86 -6.33
CA ARG A 55 4.54 -3.69 -6.60
C ARG A 55 4.77 -4.74 -5.53
N TRP A 56 4.52 -4.39 -4.28
CA TRP A 56 4.75 -5.31 -3.17
C TRP A 56 3.65 -6.36 -3.02
N PHE A 57 2.40 -5.99 -3.22
CA PHE A 57 1.26 -6.86 -2.88
C PHE A 57 0.32 -7.15 -4.04
N GLY A 58 0.54 -6.58 -5.21
CA GLY A 58 -0.33 -6.78 -6.36
C GLY A 58 -1.70 -6.16 -6.18
N ILE A 59 -1.84 -5.15 -5.33
CA ILE A 59 -3.11 -4.45 -5.14
C ILE A 59 -3.45 -3.66 -6.41
N VAL A 60 -4.67 -3.80 -6.88
CA VAL A 60 -5.19 -3.04 -8.03
C VAL A 60 -6.01 -1.87 -7.49
N PHE A 61 -5.64 -0.66 -7.89
CA PHE A 61 -6.35 0.55 -7.47
C PHE A 61 -7.22 1.05 -8.61
N THR A 62 -8.49 1.36 -8.32
CA THR A 62 -9.45 1.93 -9.27
C THR A 62 -9.82 3.34 -8.81
N GLY A 63 -10.44 4.10 -9.71
CA GLY A 63 -10.87 5.47 -9.38
C GLY A 63 -9.78 6.52 -9.54
N LEU A 64 -8.60 6.13 -10.05
CA LEU A 64 -7.54 7.09 -10.33
C LEU A 64 -7.84 7.79 -11.66
N GLU A 65 -7.75 9.11 -11.64
CA GLU A 65 -7.85 9.92 -12.84
C GLU A 65 -6.48 10.10 -13.46
N ASP A 66 -6.39 9.98 -14.75
CA ASP A 66 -5.14 10.22 -15.47
C ASP A 66 -4.97 11.70 -15.81
#